data_bc45109574f81440b87764991bd67539
#
_entry.id   bc45109574f81440b87764991bd67539
#
_cell.length_a   1.000
_cell.length_b   1.000
_cell.length_c   1.000
_cell.angle_alpha   90.00
_cell.angle_beta   90.00
_cell.angle_gamma   90.00
#
_symmetry.space_group_name_H-M   'P 1'
#
loop_
_entity.id
_entity.type
_entity.pdbx_description
1 polymer ?
#
loop_
_entity_poly.entity_id
_entity_poly.type
_entity_poly.pdbx_seq_one_letter_code
_entity_poly.pdbx_strand_id
1 'polypeptide(L)'
;IMTPRPQVIGLHESASLAEVMDIILETTHSRYPVFDSQDDDAVIGILLAKDLIPILVHMVRDQEDKIGSQRLRDLVRQPLYISETARSDTLLRSLQRTQVHMAIVVDEFGNFAGVVTMEDLLEEIVGDIVDEHDDFDEDSDINNIVADPERPNTWRVQASTVIEDCNDELGAHFDDTDVDTMGGLVMQAPGHVGDLEGGSVVIDDWQ
;
A
#
# COMPACT_ATOMS: atom_id res chain seq x y z
N ILE A 1 -3.51 -4.03 7.08
CA ILE A 1 -3.51 -2.59 6.70
C ILE A 1 -2.13 -1.92 6.79
N MET A 2 -1.09 -2.47 7.30
CA MET A 2 0.23 -1.82 7.33
C MET A 2 1.08 -2.23 6.14
N THR A 3 1.95 -1.32 5.66
CA THR A 3 3.04 -1.64 4.75
C THR A 3 4.16 -2.31 5.56
N PRO A 4 4.48 -3.59 5.31
CA PRO A 4 5.48 -4.31 6.08
C PRO A 4 6.91 -3.83 5.76
N ARG A 5 7.82 -3.97 6.71
CA ARG A 5 9.21 -3.51 6.62
C ARG A 5 9.91 -3.76 5.28
N PRO A 6 9.84 -4.95 4.62
CA PRO A 6 10.53 -5.19 3.35
C PRO A 6 10.03 -4.34 2.18
N GLN A 7 8.85 -3.75 2.30
CA GLN A 7 8.22 -2.91 1.27
C GLN A 7 8.37 -1.41 1.58
N VAL A 8 8.83 -1.07 2.79
CA VAL A 8 8.98 0.33 3.18
C VAL A 8 10.23 0.93 2.56
N ILE A 9 10.05 2.01 1.82
CA ILE A 9 11.14 2.83 1.32
C ILE A 9 11.45 3.89 2.37
N GLY A 10 12.62 3.78 2.98
CA GLY A 10 13.10 4.71 3.99
C GLY A 10 14.42 5.35 3.61
N LEU A 11 14.84 6.31 4.40
CA LEU A 11 16.08 7.06 4.21
C LEU A 11 17.02 6.79 5.38
N HIS A 12 18.31 6.77 5.13
CA HIS A 12 19.32 6.72 6.20
C HIS A 12 19.70 8.15 6.62
N GLU A 13 19.89 8.35 7.91
CA GLU A 13 20.35 9.64 8.48
C GLU A 13 21.59 10.20 7.79
N SER A 14 22.51 9.28 7.38
CA SER A 14 23.77 9.62 6.71
C SER A 14 23.64 9.93 5.23
N ALA A 15 22.45 9.74 4.63
CA ALA A 15 22.25 10.01 3.21
C ALA A 15 22.45 11.50 2.90
N SER A 16 23.08 11.76 1.78
CA SER A 16 23.22 13.12 1.25
C SER A 16 21.88 13.65 0.72
N LEU A 17 21.74 14.96 0.66
CA LEU A 17 20.52 15.56 0.11
C LEU A 17 20.27 15.15 -1.35
N ALA A 18 21.33 14.93 -2.14
CA ALA A 18 21.20 14.45 -3.52
C ALA A 18 20.58 13.04 -3.57
N GLU A 19 21.10 12.10 -2.78
CA GLU A 19 20.55 10.73 -2.68
C GLU A 19 19.09 10.75 -2.20
N VAL A 20 18.76 11.59 -1.22
CA VAL A 20 17.39 11.78 -0.75
C VAL A 20 16.47 12.26 -1.87
N MET A 21 16.93 13.24 -2.65
CA MET A 21 16.16 13.77 -3.79
C MET A 21 15.94 12.73 -4.87
N ASP A 22 16.96 11.93 -5.18
CA ASP A 22 16.85 10.86 -6.18
C ASP A 22 15.78 9.83 -5.74
N ILE A 23 15.79 9.40 -4.48
CA ILE A 23 14.77 8.49 -3.93
C ILE A 23 13.38 9.13 -4.00
N ILE A 24 13.23 10.40 -3.63
CA ILE A 24 11.94 11.09 -3.66
C ILE A 24 11.40 11.21 -5.09
N LEU A 25 12.26 11.50 -6.06
CA LEU A 25 11.87 11.62 -7.48
C LEU A 25 11.47 10.27 -8.08
N GLU A 26 12.14 9.19 -7.69
CA GLU A 26 11.85 7.84 -8.15
C GLU A 26 10.55 7.29 -7.56
N THR A 27 10.32 7.52 -6.26
CA THR A 27 9.22 6.87 -5.53
C THR A 27 7.99 7.73 -5.35
N THR A 28 8.13 9.06 -5.48
CA THR A 28 7.06 10.08 -5.37
C THR A 28 6.25 10.07 -4.07
N HIS A 29 6.74 9.40 -3.01
CA HIS A 29 6.04 9.40 -1.72
C HIS A 29 6.11 10.77 -1.03
N SER A 30 5.12 11.06 -0.21
CA SER A 30 5.05 12.30 0.56
C SER A 30 5.83 12.25 1.88
N ARG A 31 6.05 11.03 2.43
CA ARG A 31 6.64 10.82 3.76
C ARG A 31 7.58 9.62 3.74
N TYR A 32 8.72 9.78 4.40
CA TYR A 32 9.76 8.76 4.48
C TYR A 32 10.20 8.56 5.91
N PRO A 33 10.18 7.34 6.46
CA PRO A 33 10.85 7.06 7.71
C PRO A 33 12.36 7.23 7.52
N VAL A 34 13.02 7.84 8.50
CA VAL A 34 14.46 8.03 8.50
C VAL A 34 15.05 7.16 9.59
N PHE A 35 15.97 6.29 9.19
CA PHE A 35 16.64 5.34 10.06
C PHE A 35 17.96 5.90 10.59
N ASP A 36 18.32 5.44 11.79
CA ASP A 36 19.63 5.74 12.36
C ASP A 36 20.76 5.11 11.50
N SER A 37 21.91 5.77 11.45
CA SER A 37 23.05 5.30 10.64
C SER A 37 23.77 4.08 11.24
N GLN A 38 23.48 3.74 12.48
CA GLN A 38 24.10 2.62 13.21
C GLN A 38 23.13 1.49 13.53
N ASP A 39 21.82 1.74 13.36
CA ASP A 39 20.77 0.77 13.67
C ASP A 39 19.64 0.89 12.64
N ASP A 40 19.58 -0.03 11.70
CA ASP A 40 18.57 -0.09 10.63
C ASP A 40 17.13 -0.36 11.14
N ASP A 41 16.97 -0.69 12.43
CA ASP A 41 15.68 -0.88 13.09
C ASP A 41 15.23 0.35 13.87
N ALA A 42 16.13 1.30 14.10
CA ALA A 42 15.84 2.52 14.84
C ALA A 42 15.37 3.66 13.91
N VAL A 43 14.09 3.98 13.93
CA VAL A 43 13.54 5.13 13.22
C VAL A 43 13.76 6.39 14.05
N ILE A 44 14.56 7.33 13.56
CA ILE A 44 14.83 8.61 14.25
C ILE A 44 13.78 9.69 13.97
N GLY A 45 12.99 9.52 12.92
CA GLY A 45 11.96 10.49 12.54
C GLY A 45 11.31 10.20 11.20
N ILE A 46 10.41 11.09 10.79
CA ILE A 46 9.73 11.06 9.49
C ILE A 46 10.09 12.33 8.74
N LEU A 47 10.67 12.20 7.56
CA LEU A 47 10.89 13.29 6.62
C LEU A 47 9.63 13.49 5.77
N LEU A 48 9.17 14.73 5.66
CA LEU A 48 8.17 15.12 4.68
C LEU A 48 8.88 15.68 3.43
N ALA A 49 8.61 15.13 2.27
CA ALA A 49 9.22 15.59 1.01
C ALA A 49 9.03 17.09 0.78
N LYS A 50 7.88 17.64 1.14
CA LYS A 50 7.59 19.07 1.02
C LYS A 50 8.48 19.97 1.90
N ASP A 51 9.02 19.45 3.01
CA ASP A 51 9.86 20.23 3.90
C ASP A 51 11.26 20.51 3.29
N LEU A 52 11.60 19.79 2.20
CA LEU A 52 12.81 20.06 1.40
C LEU A 52 12.66 21.24 0.42
N ILE A 53 11.43 21.62 0.07
CA ILE A 53 11.18 22.69 -0.92
C ILE A 53 11.86 24.02 -0.54
N PRO A 54 11.76 24.52 0.71
CA PRO A 54 12.43 25.74 1.09
C PRO A 54 13.97 25.67 0.92
N ILE A 55 14.55 24.50 1.24
CA ILE A 55 15.99 24.26 1.12
C ILE A 55 16.42 24.33 -0.33
N LEU A 56 15.68 23.65 -1.22
CA LEU A 56 15.96 23.68 -2.66
C LEU A 56 15.82 25.07 -3.26
N VAL A 57 14.81 25.83 -2.84
CA VAL A 57 14.63 27.22 -3.29
C VAL A 57 15.80 28.11 -2.86
N HIS A 58 16.32 27.94 -1.63
CA HIS A 58 17.50 28.66 -1.16
C HIS A 58 18.75 28.28 -1.96
N MET A 59 18.96 26.98 -2.25
CA MET A 59 20.07 26.51 -3.08
C MET A 59 20.09 27.20 -4.45
N VAL A 60 18.93 27.29 -5.11
CA VAL A 60 18.82 27.89 -6.45
C VAL A 60 19.03 29.41 -6.41
N ARG A 61 18.62 30.10 -5.34
CA ARG A 61 18.69 31.56 -5.24
C ARG A 61 20.08 32.08 -4.85
N ASP A 62 20.69 31.43 -3.87
CA ASP A 62 21.86 32.02 -3.19
C ASP A 62 23.18 31.52 -3.72
N GLN A 63 23.23 30.56 -4.65
CA GLN A 63 24.44 29.94 -5.24
C GLN A 63 25.52 29.56 -4.19
N GLU A 64 25.15 29.45 -2.93
CA GLU A 64 26.08 29.10 -1.87
C GLU A 64 25.96 27.61 -1.49
N ASP A 65 27.08 26.90 -1.55
CA ASP A 65 27.27 25.50 -1.15
C ASP A 65 27.01 25.23 0.36
N LYS A 66 26.39 26.16 1.09
CA LYS A 66 26.22 26.05 2.55
C LYS A 66 25.22 24.98 3.01
N ILE A 67 24.51 24.34 2.11
CA ILE A 67 23.43 23.37 2.46
C ILE A 67 23.97 21.95 2.58
N GLY A 68 25.20 21.67 2.13
CA GLY A 68 25.85 20.37 2.38
C GLY A 68 26.13 20.02 3.85
N SER A 69 25.85 20.96 4.78
CA SER A 69 26.02 20.74 6.22
C SER A 69 24.70 20.46 6.99
N GLN A 70 23.54 20.58 6.34
CA GLN A 70 22.26 20.29 7.01
C GLN A 70 22.07 18.78 7.04
N ARG A 71 21.93 18.25 8.27
CA ARG A 71 21.71 16.81 8.47
C ARG A 71 20.24 16.49 8.36
N LEU A 72 19.88 15.33 7.81
CA LEU A 72 18.50 14.85 7.77
C LEU A 72 17.84 14.84 9.14
N ARG A 73 18.60 14.54 10.21
CA ARG A 73 18.14 14.58 11.60
C ARG A 73 17.51 15.92 12.00
N ASP A 74 17.96 17.02 11.43
CA ASP A 74 17.44 18.36 11.75
C ASP A 74 16.12 18.68 11.02
N LEU A 75 15.76 17.87 10.01
CA LEU A 75 14.60 18.05 9.14
C LEU A 75 13.45 17.09 9.47
N VAL A 76 13.72 16.03 10.25
CA VAL A 76 12.71 15.02 10.56
C VAL A 76 11.78 15.48 11.67
N ARG A 77 10.54 15.00 11.59
CA ARG A 77 9.53 15.16 12.63
C ARG A 77 9.51 13.94 13.54
N GLN A 78 9.10 14.15 14.79
CA GLN A 78 8.95 13.03 15.72
C GLN A 78 7.92 12.02 15.19
N PRO A 79 8.26 10.72 15.17
CA PRO A 79 7.36 9.67 14.72
C PRO A 79 6.32 9.36 15.79
N LEU A 80 5.12 8.96 15.36
CA LEU A 80 4.15 8.29 16.22
C LEU A 80 4.44 6.79 16.15
N TYR A 81 4.69 6.16 17.29
CA TYR A 81 4.85 4.71 17.40
C TYR A 81 3.54 4.05 17.79
N ILE A 82 3.25 2.91 17.18
CA ILE A 82 2.10 2.06 17.46
C ILE A 82 2.51 0.60 17.45
N SER A 83 1.92 -0.22 18.32
CA SER A 83 2.13 -1.68 18.30
C SER A 83 1.43 -2.30 17.09
N GLU A 84 2.03 -3.32 16.49
CA GLU A 84 1.41 -4.11 15.41
C GLU A 84 0.08 -4.80 15.84
N THR A 85 -0.09 -5.03 17.14
CA THR A 85 -1.34 -5.58 17.71
C THR A 85 -2.40 -4.51 18.01
N ALA A 86 -2.12 -3.25 17.70
CA ALA A 86 -3.06 -2.16 17.96
C ALA A 86 -4.29 -2.25 17.05
N ARG A 87 -5.45 -1.92 17.62
CA ARG A 87 -6.70 -1.88 16.87
C ARG A 87 -6.74 -0.63 15.97
N SER A 88 -7.35 -0.78 14.78
CA SER A 88 -7.49 0.29 13.78
C SER A 88 -8.19 1.54 14.35
N ASP A 89 -9.20 1.38 15.22
CA ASP A 89 -9.90 2.50 15.86
C ASP A 89 -9.00 3.30 16.82
N THR A 90 -8.10 2.64 17.52
CA THR A 90 -7.12 3.26 18.41
C THR A 90 -6.05 4.00 17.61
N LEU A 91 -5.58 3.40 16.53
CA LEU A 91 -4.62 3.99 15.61
C LEU A 91 -5.20 5.26 14.97
N LEU A 92 -6.42 5.19 14.42
CA LEU A 92 -7.10 6.34 13.81
C LEU A 92 -7.21 7.52 14.77
N ARG A 93 -7.68 7.27 16.00
CA ARG A 93 -7.77 8.33 17.04
C ARG A 93 -6.39 8.91 17.37
N SER A 94 -5.33 8.10 17.37
CA SER A 94 -3.98 8.57 17.68
C SER A 94 -3.44 9.44 16.55
N LEU A 95 -3.61 9.05 15.28
CA LEU A 95 -3.23 9.86 14.12
C LEU A 95 -3.98 11.21 14.12
N GLN A 96 -5.30 11.19 14.34
CA GLN A 96 -6.12 12.41 14.40
C GLN A 96 -5.69 13.34 15.52
N ARG A 97 -5.46 12.82 16.74
CA ARG A 97 -5.07 13.62 17.90
C ARG A 97 -3.70 14.26 17.73
N THR A 98 -2.76 13.56 17.13
CA THR A 98 -1.39 14.04 16.90
C THR A 98 -1.25 14.82 15.61
N GLN A 99 -2.28 14.86 14.77
CA GLN A 99 -2.28 15.49 13.45
C GLN A 99 -1.13 14.97 12.54
N VAL A 100 -0.74 13.73 12.72
CA VAL A 100 0.21 13.04 11.84
C VAL A 100 -0.52 12.05 10.94
N HIS A 101 0.01 11.82 9.74
CA HIS A 101 -0.61 10.97 8.73
C HIS A 101 0.12 9.64 8.53
N MET A 102 1.21 9.41 9.26
CA MET A 102 1.97 8.17 9.20
C MET A 102 2.41 7.80 10.61
N ALA A 103 2.23 6.53 10.98
CA ALA A 103 2.76 5.97 12.20
C ALA A 103 3.79 4.88 11.89
N ILE A 104 4.76 4.74 12.78
CA ILE A 104 5.75 3.67 12.78
C ILE A 104 5.17 2.50 13.57
N VAL A 105 5.08 1.35 12.93
CA VAL A 105 4.60 0.11 13.57
C VAL A 105 5.79 -0.63 14.16
N VAL A 106 5.66 -1.06 15.41
CA VAL A 106 6.70 -1.81 16.13
C VAL A 106 6.14 -3.14 16.65
N ASP A 107 6.99 -4.15 16.68
CA ASP A 107 6.71 -5.44 17.27
C ASP A 107 6.72 -5.40 18.83
N GLU A 108 6.51 -6.53 19.48
CA GLU A 108 6.52 -6.69 20.94
C GLU A 108 7.89 -6.44 21.58
N PHE A 109 8.97 -6.44 20.78
CA PHE A 109 10.34 -6.18 21.22
C PHE A 109 10.75 -4.72 20.97
N GLY A 110 9.91 -3.95 20.26
CA GLY A 110 10.19 -2.58 19.88
C GLY A 110 10.96 -2.43 18.57
N ASN A 111 11.13 -3.51 17.79
CA ASN A 111 11.77 -3.44 16.49
C ASN A 111 10.80 -2.88 15.44
N PHE A 112 11.34 -2.27 14.41
CA PHE A 112 10.57 -1.74 13.29
C PHE A 112 9.90 -2.87 12.49
N ALA A 113 8.58 -2.91 12.51
CA ALA A 113 7.75 -3.88 11.77
C ALA A 113 7.23 -3.33 10.44
N GLY A 114 7.00 -2.01 10.35
CA GLY A 114 6.48 -1.38 9.15
C GLY A 114 5.94 0.02 9.39
N VAL A 115 5.17 0.52 8.44
CA VAL A 115 4.47 1.81 8.54
C VAL A 115 2.98 1.64 8.27
N VAL A 116 2.19 2.55 8.79
CA VAL A 116 0.77 2.65 8.45
C VAL A 116 0.40 4.12 8.30
N THR A 117 -0.37 4.44 7.28
CA THR A 117 -0.81 5.81 7.00
C THR A 117 -2.28 6.01 7.37
N MET A 118 -2.71 7.26 7.41
CA MET A 118 -4.12 7.62 7.56
C MET A 118 -4.92 7.16 6.33
N GLU A 119 -4.29 7.26 5.19
CA GLU A 119 -4.81 6.87 3.90
C GLU A 119 -5.14 5.35 3.88
N ASP A 120 -4.21 4.48 4.31
CA ASP A 120 -4.42 3.02 4.41
C ASP A 120 -5.61 2.67 5.34
N LEU A 121 -5.76 3.42 6.44
CA LEU A 121 -6.87 3.22 7.35
C LEU A 121 -8.23 3.65 6.78
N LEU A 122 -8.24 4.73 6.01
CA LEU A 122 -9.46 5.21 5.37
C LEU A 122 -9.89 4.27 4.25
N GLU A 123 -8.95 3.76 3.48
CA GLU A 123 -9.19 2.76 2.43
C GLU A 123 -9.85 1.50 3.01
N GLU A 124 -9.35 0.98 4.14
CA GLU A 124 -9.95 -0.18 4.82
C GLU A 124 -11.38 0.06 5.35
N ILE A 125 -11.73 1.32 5.67
CA ILE A 125 -13.05 1.67 6.21
C ILE A 125 -14.05 2.02 5.11
N VAL A 126 -13.59 2.66 4.05
CA VAL A 126 -14.43 3.23 2.98
C VAL A 126 -14.46 2.31 1.76
N GLY A 127 -13.48 1.39 1.62
CA GLY A 127 -13.19 0.70 0.38
C GLY A 127 -12.53 1.65 -0.64
N ASP A 128 -12.30 1.18 -1.83
CA ASP A 128 -11.80 2.00 -2.93
C ASP A 128 -12.75 3.17 -3.17
N ILE A 129 -12.26 4.40 -2.96
CA ILE A 129 -13.03 5.61 -3.30
C ILE A 129 -12.95 5.73 -4.83
N VAL A 130 -13.98 5.24 -5.49
CA VAL A 130 -14.17 5.52 -6.92
C VAL A 130 -14.42 7.03 -7.05
N ASP A 131 -13.49 7.76 -7.65
CA ASP A 131 -13.64 9.20 -7.90
C ASP A 131 -14.76 9.41 -8.93
N GLU A 132 -15.70 10.34 -8.67
CA GLU A 132 -16.79 10.70 -9.60
C GLU A 132 -16.27 11.24 -10.94
N HIS A 133 -14.96 11.43 -11.08
CA HIS A 133 -14.26 11.94 -12.27
C HIS A 133 -13.35 10.90 -12.94
N ASP A 134 -13.35 9.65 -12.50
CA ASP A 134 -12.78 8.59 -13.30
C ASP A 134 -13.68 8.43 -14.53
N ASP A 135 -13.44 9.29 -15.51
CA ASP A 135 -13.93 9.11 -16.86
C ASP A 135 -13.55 7.69 -17.28
N PHE A 136 -14.56 6.94 -17.70
CA PHE A 136 -14.44 5.57 -18.20
C PHE A 136 -13.40 5.52 -19.33
N ASP A 137 -12.11 5.53 -18.97
CA ASP A 137 -11.07 5.06 -19.86
C ASP A 137 -11.28 3.56 -20.00
N GLU A 138 -11.76 3.14 -21.17
CA GLU A 138 -12.06 1.75 -21.55
C GLU A 138 -10.85 0.80 -21.43
N ASP A 139 -9.71 1.28 -20.94
CA ASP A 139 -8.45 0.53 -20.79
C ASP A 139 -7.94 0.38 -19.34
N SER A 140 -8.66 0.84 -18.32
CA SER A 140 -8.31 0.54 -16.94
C SER A 140 -9.03 -0.73 -16.48
N ASP A 141 -8.28 -1.81 -16.33
CA ASP A 141 -8.65 -3.15 -15.83
C ASP A 141 -9.21 -3.16 -14.38
N ILE A 142 -10.18 -2.30 -14.07
CA ILE A 142 -10.86 -2.30 -12.75
C ILE A 142 -12.04 -3.28 -12.74
N ASN A 143 -12.47 -3.77 -13.88
CA ASN A 143 -13.45 -4.85 -13.91
C ASN A 143 -12.75 -6.19 -13.70
N ASN A 144 -12.75 -6.67 -12.45
CA ASN A 144 -12.30 -8.01 -12.09
C ASN A 144 -13.09 -9.10 -12.84
N ILE A 145 -14.21 -8.74 -13.48
CA ILE A 145 -15.12 -9.61 -14.24
C ILE A 145 -15.35 -8.98 -15.61
N VAL A 146 -14.80 -9.56 -16.67
CA VAL A 146 -14.90 -9.06 -18.06
C VAL A 146 -15.53 -10.12 -18.95
N ALA A 147 -16.62 -9.77 -19.65
CA ALA A 147 -17.24 -10.68 -20.63
C ALA A 147 -16.29 -10.93 -21.80
N ASP A 148 -16.17 -12.18 -22.26
CA ASP A 148 -15.39 -12.52 -23.44
C ASP A 148 -16.18 -12.10 -24.70
N PRO A 149 -15.66 -11.16 -25.52
CA PRO A 149 -16.38 -10.65 -26.69
C PRO A 149 -16.51 -11.71 -27.81
N GLU A 150 -15.70 -12.74 -27.81
CA GLU A 150 -15.68 -13.79 -28.84
C GLU A 150 -16.52 -15.01 -28.45
N ARG A 151 -16.83 -15.16 -27.15
CA ARG A 151 -17.53 -16.34 -26.62
C ARG A 151 -18.73 -15.94 -25.78
N PRO A 152 -19.97 -16.16 -26.27
CA PRO A 152 -21.16 -15.86 -25.49
C PRO A 152 -21.23 -16.70 -24.22
N ASN A 153 -21.67 -16.09 -23.13
CA ASN A 153 -21.74 -16.69 -21.78
C ASN A 153 -20.37 -17.11 -21.21
N THR A 154 -19.33 -16.38 -21.55
CA THR A 154 -18.00 -16.61 -21.02
C THR A 154 -17.46 -15.28 -20.46
N TRP A 155 -16.85 -15.35 -19.28
CA TRP A 155 -16.25 -14.20 -18.63
C TRP A 155 -14.82 -14.51 -18.20
N ARG A 156 -13.98 -13.51 -18.23
CA ARG A 156 -12.66 -13.54 -17.63
C ARG A 156 -12.77 -12.92 -16.26
N VAL A 157 -12.42 -13.67 -15.21
CA VAL A 157 -12.49 -13.24 -13.82
C VAL A 157 -11.10 -13.34 -13.22
N GLN A 158 -10.69 -12.32 -12.47
CA GLN A 158 -9.42 -12.37 -11.76
C GLN A 158 -9.52 -13.35 -10.57
N ALA A 159 -8.44 -14.07 -10.27
CA ALA A 159 -8.42 -15.03 -9.17
C ALA A 159 -8.64 -14.40 -7.78
N SER A 160 -8.32 -13.12 -7.64
CA SER A 160 -8.53 -12.31 -6.41
C SER A 160 -9.96 -11.79 -6.25
N THR A 161 -10.83 -11.93 -7.26
CA THR A 161 -12.22 -11.45 -7.19
C THR A 161 -12.99 -12.19 -6.10
N VAL A 162 -13.71 -11.43 -5.28
CA VAL A 162 -14.54 -11.99 -4.21
C VAL A 162 -15.70 -12.77 -4.80
N ILE A 163 -16.06 -13.90 -4.18
CA ILE A 163 -17.13 -14.79 -4.67
C ILE A 163 -18.48 -14.06 -4.68
N GLU A 164 -18.76 -13.24 -3.67
CA GLU A 164 -19.97 -12.44 -3.55
C GLU A 164 -20.18 -11.53 -4.77
N ASP A 165 -19.10 -10.84 -5.24
CA ASP A 165 -19.15 -9.99 -6.42
C ASP A 165 -19.47 -10.77 -7.69
N CYS A 166 -18.90 -11.97 -7.84
CA CYS A 166 -19.20 -12.87 -8.95
C CYS A 166 -20.65 -13.35 -8.92
N ASN A 167 -21.17 -13.69 -7.74
CA ASN A 167 -22.54 -14.12 -7.57
C ASN A 167 -23.53 -13.01 -7.96
N ASP A 168 -23.26 -11.77 -7.55
CA ASP A 168 -24.11 -10.63 -7.83
C ASP A 168 -24.08 -10.23 -9.31
N GLU A 169 -22.89 -10.18 -9.93
CA GLU A 169 -22.73 -9.69 -11.29
C GLU A 169 -23.11 -10.73 -12.35
N LEU A 170 -22.79 -12.01 -12.10
CA LEU A 170 -23.06 -13.10 -13.05
C LEU A 170 -24.38 -13.82 -12.78
N GLY A 171 -25.03 -13.55 -11.65
CA GLY A 171 -26.20 -14.31 -11.19
C GLY A 171 -25.86 -15.76 -10.86
N ALA A 172 -24.63 -16.01 -10.45
CA ALA A 172 -24.14 -17.31 -10.00
C ALA A 172 -24.55 -17.57 -8.55
N HIS A 173 -24.27 -18.77 -8.04
CA HIS A 173 -24.54 -19.17 -6.66
C HIS A 173 -23.38 -19.99 -6.12
N PHE A 174 -22.16 -19.49 -6.30
CA PHE A 174 -20.96 -20.15 -5.77
C PHE A 174 -20.99 -20.11 -4.23
N ASP A 175 -20.55 -21.20 -3.63
CA ASP A 175 -20.46 -21.30 -2.17
C ASP A 175 -19.23 -20.56 -1.64
N ASP A 176 -19.42 -19.60 -0.77
CA ASP A 176 -18.42 -18.76 -0.12
C ASP A 176 -18.11 -19.15 1.34
N THR A 177 -18.60 -20.34 1.77
CA THR A 177 -18.50 -20.76 3.18
C THR A 177 -17.05 -21.02 3.63
N ASP A 178 -16.22 -21.56 2.76
CA ASP A 178 -14.85 -22.02 3.09
C ASP A 178 -13.75 -21.14 2.45
N VAL A 179 -14.09 -20.34 1.45
CA VAL A 179 -13.16 -19.46 0.71
C VAL A 179 -13.83 -18.18 0.24
N ASP A 180 -13.10 -17.08 0.23
CA ASP A 180 -13.62 -15.75 -0.08
C ASP A 180 -13.43 -15.35 -1.55
N THR A 181 -12.55 -16.02 -2.30
CA THR A 181 -12.15 -15.61 -3.65
C THR A 181 -12.34 -16.69 -4.71
N MET A 182 -12.52 -16.29 -5.98
CA MET A 182 -12.64 -17.20 -7.12
C MET A 182 -11.41 -18.11 -7.28
N GLY A 183 -10.21 -17.60 -7.02
CA GLY A 183 -8.99 -18.40 -6.99
C GLY A 183 -9.02 -19.48 -5.91
N GLY A 184 -9.50 -19.15 -4.70
CA GLY A 184 -9.70 -20.10 -3.61
C GLY A 184 -10.71 -21.19 -3.98
N LEU A 185 -11.82 -20.82 -4.62
CA LEU A 185 -12.86 -21.75 -5.06
C LEU A 185 -12.34 -22.74 -6.11
N VAL A 186 -11.60 -22.26 -7.10
CA VAL A 186 -10.95 -23.11 -8.12
C VAL A 186 -9.93 -24.06 -7.51
N MET A 187 -9.16 -23.64 -6.51
CA MET A 187 -8.18 -24.47 -5.81
C MET A 187 -8.81 -25.58 -4.96
N GLN A 188 -10.01 -25.37 -4.43
CA GLN A 188 -10.75 -26.38 -3.66
C GLN A 188 -11.48 -27.39 -4.54
N ALA A 189 -11.73 -27.07 -5.80
CA ALA A 189 -12.52 -27.94 -6.67
C ALA A 189 -11.85 -29.31 -6.86
N PRO A 190 -12.64 -30.41 -6.80
CA PRO A 190 -12.10 -31.77 -6.92
C PRO A 190 -11.39 -32.00 -8.26
N GLY A 191 -10.16 -32.49 -8.21
CA GLY A 191 -9.36 -32.84 -9.38
C GLY A 191 -8.29 -31.81 -9.74
N HIS A 192 -8.18 -30.71 -8.99
CA HIS A 192 -7.15 -29.70 -9.21
C HIS A 192 -5.93 -29.96 -8.32
N VAL A 193 -4.85 -30.44 -8.94
CA VAL A 193 -3.54 -30.56 -8.29
C VAL A 193 -2.48 -29.99 -9.26
N GLY A 194 -2.13 -28.74 -9.05
CA GLY A 194 -0.76 -28.28 -9.32
C GLY A 194 -0.41 -27.68 -10.66
N ASP A 195 -1.29 -27.60 -11.67
CA ASP A 195 -0.96 -26.94 -12.93
C ASP A 195 -2.14 -26.08 -13.42
N LEU A 196 -2.06 -24.77 -13.12
CA LEU A 196 -3.13 -23.81 -13.42
C LEU A 196 -3.08 -23.27 -14.87
N GLU A 197 -2.03 -23.57 -15.63
CA GLU A 197 -1.94 -23.15 -17.02
C GLU A 197 -2.69 -24.11 -17.96
N GLY A 198 -3.87 -23.67 -18.42
CA GLY A 198 -4.66 -24.37 -19.43
C GLY A 198 -5.54 -25.51 -18.90
N GLY A 199 -5.67 -25.66 -17.60
CA GLY A 199 -6.63 -26.55 -16.97
C GLY A 199 -8.05 -26.00 -17.01
N SER A 200 -9.06 -26.88 -16.88
CA SER A 200 -10.45 -26.48 -16.65
C SER A 200 -11.03 -27.23 -15.45
N VAL A 201 -11.86 -26.54 -14.70
CA VAL A 201 -12.59 -27.12 -13.58
C VAL A 201 -14.06 -26.76 -13.73
N VAL A 202 -14.94 -27.65 -13.33
CA VAL A 202 -16.40 -27.41 -13.31
C VAL A 202 -16.81 -27.27 -11.86
N ILE A 203 -17.44 -26.15 -11.53
CA ILE A 203 -17.97 -25.84 -10.21
C ILE A 203 -19.46 -25.60 -10.41
N ASP A 204 -20.29 -26.45 -9.85
CA ASP A 204 -21.73 -26.50 -10.11
C ASP A 204 -21.99 -26.60 -11.63
N ASP A 205 -22.72 -25.64 -12.21
CA ASP A 205 -23.00 -25.59 -13.66
C ASP A 205 -22.04 -24.69 -14.46
N TRP A 206 -20.96 -24.19 -13.82
CA TRP A 206 -19.96 -23.30 -14.42
C TRP A 206 -18.63 -24.01 -14.74
N GLN A 207 -17.98 -23.65 -15.85
CA GLN A 207 -16.70 -24.23 -16.29
C GLN A 207 -15.63 -23.13 -16.42
#